data_57fa750ecc473261ced96ab1eca1d0e1
#
_entry.id   57fa750ecc473261ced96ab1eca1d0e1
#
_cell.length_a   1.000
_cell.length_b   1.000
_cell.length_c   1.000
_cell.angle_alpha   90.00
_cell.angle_beta   90.00
_cell.angle_gamma   90.00
#
_symmetry.space_group_name_H-M   'P 1'
#
loop_
_entity.id
_entity.type
_entity.pdbx_description
1 polymer ?
#
loop_
_entity_poly.entity_id
_entity_poly.type
_entity_poly.pdbx_seq_one_letter_code
_entity_poly.pdbx_strand_id
1 'polypeptide(L)'
;MTTTTTKPATAMKNELKRYLKRTGLDMDVHWFSKTAWRERGEPYGNDADVSMTFEGPLYEALNYGEWGGYREDGAVNVFAETARKYGYFFEQGYAWSGHFYKD
;
A
#
# COMPACT_ATOMS: atom_id res chain seq x y z
N MET A 1 11.24 27.41 -15.78
CA MET A 1 11.63 26.36 -14.85
C MET A 1 10.65 25.20 -14.88
N THR A 2 11.16 24.04 -14.97
CA THR A 2 10.31 22.86 -14.99
C THR A 2 10.25 22.27 -13.59
N THR A 3 9.08 22.24 -13.01
CA THR A 3 8.88 21.58 -11.73
C THR A 3 8.72 20.09 -11.99
N THR A 4 9.59 19.30 -11.41
CA THR A 4 9.45 17.87 -11.49
C THR A 4 8.25 17.48 -10.64
N THR A 5 7.19 17.03 -11.29
CA THR A 5 6.00 16.59 -10.59
C THR A 5 6.15 15.11 -10.30
N THR A 6 6.11 14.76 -9.01
CA THR A 6 6.13 13.36 -8.61
C THR A 6 4.85 12.70 -9.09
N LYS A 7 4.98 11.55 -9.74
CA LYS A 7 3.82 10.80 -10.19
C LYS A 7 2.93 10.45 -9.00
N PRO A 8 1.60 10.44 -9.18
CA PRO A 8 0.69 10.14 -8.08
C PRO A 8 0.99 8.81 -7.39
N ALA A 9 1.33 7.77 -8.15
CA ALA A 9 1.65 6.48 -7.56
C ALA A 9 2.87 6.56 -6.65
N THR A 10 3.90 7.29 -7.06
CA THR A 10 5.10 7.45 -6.25
C THR A 10 4.83 8.29 -5.01
N ALA A 11 4.07 9.36 -5.15
CA ALA A 11 3.73 10.23 -4.03
C ALA A 11 2.89 9.45 -3.00
N MET A 12 1.94 8.67 -3.46
CA MET A 12 1.12 7.81 -2.61
C MET A 12 1.98 6.82 -1.83
N LYS A 13 2.85 6.12 -2.55
CA LYS A 13 3.74 5.14 -1.93
C LYS A 13 4.63 5.80 -0.88
N ASN A 14 5.18 6.97 -1.18
CA ASN A 14 6.05 7.66 -0.24
C ASN A 14 5.30 8.10 1.02
N GLU A 15 4.07 8.55 0.87
CA GLU A 15 3.26 8.93 2.03
C GLU A 15 2.96 7.71 2.91
N LEU A 16 2.63 6.58 2.29
CA LEU A 16 2.39 5.35 3.04
C LEU A 16 3.65 4.84 3.71
N LYS A 17 4.81 4.95 3.06
CA LYS A 17 6.08 4.58 3.67
C LYS A 17 6.35 5.41 4.93
N ARG A 18 6.08 6.71 4.88
CA ARG A 18 6.26 7.57 6.04
C ARG A 18 5.32 7.17 7.18
N TYR A 19 4.07 6.86 6.86
CA TYR A 19 3.11 6.39 7.85
C TYR A 19 3.59 5.10 8.51
N LEU A 20 4.02 4.13 7.70
CA LEU A 20 4.48 2.85 8.23
C LEU A 20 5.70 3.01 9.13
N LYS A 21 6.64 3.86 8.73
CA LYS A 21 7.84 4.11 9.54
C LYS A 21 7.48 4.79 10.86
N ARG A 22 6.60 5.77 10.81
CA ARG A 22 6.18 6.51 12.01
C ARG A 22 5.47 5.62 13.02
N THR A 23 4.71 4.64 12.53
CA THR A 23 3.92 3.76 13.38
C THR A 23 4.63 2.45 13.72
N GLY A 24 5.81 2.21 13.16
CA GLY A 24 6.54 0.97 13.42
C GLY A 24 5.98 -0.24 12.66
N LEU A 25 5.19 0.00 11.62
CA LEU A 25 4.56 -1.09 10.86
C LEU A 25 5.33 -1.45 9.60
N ASP A 26 6.54 -0.90 9.42
CA ASP A 26 7.29 -1.07 8.17
C ASP A 26 8.14 -2.34 8.10
N MET A 27 8.20 -3.13 9.17
CA MET A 27 8.99 -4.36 9.17
C MET A 27 8.39 -5.38 8.20
N ASP A 28 9.24 -5.96 7.36
CA ASP A 28 8.85 -6.98 6.38
C ASP A 28 7.80 -6.49 5.38
N VAL A 29 7.86 -5.21 5.03
CA VAL A 29 7.05 -4.63 3.98
C VAL A 29 7.91 -4.44 2.75
N HIS A 30 7.45 -4.93 1.60
CA HIS A 30 8.15 -4.81 0.33
C HIS A 30 7.21 -4.21 -0.71
N TRP A 31 7.77 -3.36 -1.56
CA TRP A 31 6.99 -2.63 -2.57
C TRP A 31 7.40 -3.09 -3.96
N PHE A 32 6.43 -3.16 -4.86
CA PHE A 32 6.64 -3.64 -6.23
C PHE A 32 5.96 -2.71 -7.23
N SER A 33 6.65 -2.46 -8.34
CA SER A 33 6.01 -1.86 -9.52
C SER A 33 5.12 -2.89 -10.18
N LYS A 34 4.31 -2.43 -11.15
CA LYS A 34 3.48 -3.35 -11.93
C LYS A 34 4.33 -4.43 -12.59
N THR A 35 5.43 -4.03 -13.22
CA THR A 35 6.33 -4.97 -13.90
C THR A 35 6.95 -5.96 -12.93
N ALA A 36 7.47 -5.46 -11.81
CA ALA A 36 8.10 -6.34 -10.82
C ALA A 36 7.10 -7.34 -10.23
N TRP A 37 5.86 -6.89 -10.00
CA TRP A 37 4.84 -7.80 -9.49
C TRP A 37 4.49 -8.89 -10.49
N ARG A 38 4.34 -8.50 -11.76
CA ARG A 38 4.04 -9.47 -12.82
C ARG A 38 5.14 -10.53 -12.95
N GLU A 39 6.38 -10.14 -12.73
CA GLU A 39 7.51 -11.08 -12.80
C GLU A 39 7.48 -12.13 -11.70
N ARG A 40 6.73 -11.89 -10.62
CA ARG A 40 6.57 -12.89 -9.57
C ARG A 40 5.64 -14.05 -9.99
N GLY A 41 4.80 -13.82 -10.99
CA GLY A 41 3.87 -14.86 -11.45
C GLY A 41 2.64 -15.05 -10.58
N GLU A 42 2.33 -14.10 -9.71
CA GLU A 42 1.14 -14.21 -8.85
C GLU A 42 -0.13 -14.03 -9.68
N PRO A 43 -1.21 -14.75 -9.36
CA PRO A 43 -2.46 -14.63 -10.13
C PRO A 43 -3.25 -13.36 -9.86
N TYR A 44 -2.99 -12.66 -8.77
CA TYR A 44 -3.73 -11.45 -8.41
C TYR A 44 -2.84 -10.21 -8.46
N GLY A 45 -3.47 -9.06 -8.69
CA GLY A 45 -2.79 -7.78 -8.59
C GLY A 45 -2.01 -7.37 -9.81
N ASN A 46 -2.14 -8.09 -10.92
CA ASN A 46 -1.32 -7.84 -12.11
C ASN A 46 -1.66 -6.54 -12.83
N ASP A 47 -2.81 -5.95 -12.56
CA ASP A 47 -3.22 -4.66 -13.14
C ASP A 47 -3.00 -3.48 -12.20
N ALA A 48 -2.50 -3.73 -11.00
CA ALA A 48 -2.24 -2.67 -10.05
C ALA A 48 -0.98 -1.91 -10.42
N ASP A 49 -1.00 -0.58 -10.26
CA ASP A 49 0.18 0.23 -10.52
C ASP A 49 1.24 0.09 -9.42
N VAL A 50 0.81 -0.21 -8.20
CA VAL A 50 1.69 -0.44 -7.07
C VAL A 50 1.19 -1.67 -6.33
N SER A 51 2.10 -2.55 -5.97
CA SER A 51 1.79 -3.71 -5.15
C SER A 51 2.74 -3.79 -3.98
N MET A 52 2.34 -4.49 -2.93
CA MET A 52 3.17 -4.64 -1.74
C MET A 52 2.89 -5.97 -1.07
N THR A 53 3.89 -6.44 -0.35
CA THR A 53 3.73 -7.60 0.52
C THR A 53 4.03 -7.19 1.95
N PHE A 54 3.38 -7.84 2.91
CA PHE A 54 3.56 -7.54 4.32
C PHE A 54 3.36 -8.80 5.14
N GLU A 55 4.39 -9.20 5.84
CA GLU A 55 4.34 -10.40 6.69
C GLU A 55 4.67 -10.08 8.14
N GLY A 56 4.95 -8.80 8.43
CA GLY A 56 5.24 -8.35 9.78
C GLY A 56 4.03 -7.72 10.45
N PRO A 57 4.23 -6.67 11.26
CA PRO A 57 3.12 -6.06 12.01
C PRO A 57 1.99 -5.54 11.15
N LEU A 58 2.28 -5.11 9.92
CA LEU A 58 1.21 -4.61 9.04
C LEU A 58 0.22 -5.71 8.68
N TYR A 59 0.68 -6.96 8.57
CA TYR A 59 -0.22 -8.09 8.33
C TYR A 59 -1.33 -8.13 9.38
N GLU A 60 -0.96 -8.02 10.64
CA GLU A 60 -1.94 -8.07 11.71
C GLU A 60 -2.83 -6.85 11.74
N ALA A 61 -2.24 -5.67 11.49
CA ALA A 61 -3.00 -4.43 11.48
C ALA A 61 -4.10 -4.45 10.41
N LEU A 62 -3.80 -4.97 9.21
CA LEU A 62 -4.75 -4.99 8.11
C LEU A 62 -5.77 -6.13 8.21
N ASN A 63 -5.38 -7.25 8.80
CA ASN A 63 -6.25 -8.43 8.81
C ASN A 63 -7.04 -8.62 10.11
N TYR A 64 -6.52 -8.15 11.23
CA TYR A 64 -7.14 -8.39 12.52
C TYR A 64 -7.55 -7.12 13.25
N GLY A 65 -7.38 -5.97 12.61
CA GLY A 65 -7.77 -4.70 13.22
C GLY A 65 -6.91 -4.27 14.39
N GLU A 66 -5.78 -4.90 14.59
CA GLU A 66 -4.85 -4.51 15.64
C GLU A 66 -4.20 -3.17 15.32
N TRP A 67 -3.60 -2.55 16.31
CA TRP A 67 -2.97 -1.24 16.14
C TRP A 67 -3.95 -0.20 15.62
N GLY A 68 -5.24 -0.38 15.95
CA GLY A 68 -6.27 0.55 15.50
C GLY A 68 -6.62 0.43 14.03
N GLY A 69 -6.39 -0.75 13.41
CA GLY A 69 -6.56 -0.95 11.97
C GLY A 69 -7.90 -0.49 11.41
N TYR A 70 -8.97 -0.67 12.16
CA TYR A 70 -10.33 -0.27 11.73
C TYR A 70 -10.76 1.08 12.29
N ARG A 71 -9.89 1.78 13.01
CA ARG A 71 -10.16 3.11 13.55
C ARG A 71 -9.81 4.15 12.48
N GLU A 72 -10.29 5.38 12.69
CA GLU A 72 -10.08 6.46 11.74
C GLU A 72 -8.60 6.65 11.39
N ASP A 73 -7.72 6.53 12.38
CA ASP A 73 -6.27 6.68 12.19
C ASP A 73 -5.55 5.34 12.03
N GLY A 74 -6.31 4.25 11.91
CA GLY A 74 -5.73 2.92 11.80
C GLY A 74 -5.32 2.56 10.38
N ALA A 75 -4.56 1.46 10.24
CA ALA A 75 -3.95 1.07 8.96
C ALA A 75 -4.97 0.88 7.84
N VAL A 76 -6.11 0.24 8.10
CA VAL A 76 -7.11 -0.01 7.07
C VAL A 76 -7.60 1.30 6.48
N ASN A 77 -7.99 2.24 7.34
CA ASN A 77 -8.51 3.52 6.88
C ASN A 77 -7.43 4.40 6.27
N VAL A 78 -6.23 4.40 6.83
CA VAL A 78 -5.12 5.19 6.29
C VAL A 78 -4.79 4.73 4.88
N PHE A 79 -4.76 3.43 4.64
CA PHE A 79 -4.48 2.91 3.29
C PHE A 79 -5.59 3.29 2.32
N ALA A 80 -6.86 3.13 2.72
CA ALA A 80 -7.99 3.47 1.86
C ALA A 80 -8.02 4.97 1.54
N GLU A 81 -7.86 5.82 2.53
CA GLU A 81 -7.95 7.26 2.35
C GLU A 81 -6.74 7.81 1.59
N THR A 82 -5.55 7.30 1.86
CA THR A 82 -4.35 7.73 1.15
C THR A 82 -4.44 7.34 -0.33
N ALA A 83 -4.91 6.13 -0.63
CA ALA A 83 -5.09 5.71 -2.01
C ALA A 83 -6.07 6.66 -2.71
N ARG A 84 -7.22 6.93 -2.10
CA ARG A 84 -8.23 7.81 -2.69
C ARG A 84 -7.68 9.21 -2.96
N LYS A 85 -6.88 9.73 -2.05
CA LYS A 85 -6.28 11.06 -2.19
C LYS A 85 -5.48 11.19 -3.49
N TYR A 86 -4.86 10.11 -3.94
CA TYR A 86 -4.03 10.12 -5.13
C TYR A 86 -4.72 9.50 -6.36
N GLY A 87 -6.01 9.24 -6.28
CA GLY A 87 -6.76 8.70 -7.41
C GLY A 87 -6.66 7.19 -7.56
N TYR A 88 -6.43 6.50 -6.48
CA TYR A 88 -6.31 5.05 -6.45
C TYR A 88 -7.29 4.44 -5.45
N PHE A 89 -7.50 3.13 -5.54
CA PHE A 89 -8.13 2.39 -4.46
C PHE A 89 -7.24 1.22 -4.07
N PHE A 90 -7.29 0.86 -2.80
CA PHE A 90 -6.50 -0.20 -2.22
C PHE A 90 -7.34 -1.48 -2.08
N GLU A 91 -6.76 -2.61 -2.47
CA GLU A 91 -7.43 -3.91 -2.32
C GLU A 91 -6.39 -4.94 -1.90
N GLN A 92 -6.74 -5.76 -0.91
CA GLN A 92 -5.89 -6.89 -0.55
C GLN A 92 -6.17 -8.03 -1.53
N GLY A 93 -5.09 -8.58 -2.11
CA GLY A 93 -5.21 -9.75 -2.96
C GLY A 93 -5.17 -11.01 -2.10
N TYR A 94 -4.07 -11.15 -1.36
CA TYR A 94 -3.93 -12.18 -0.33
C TYR A 94 -3.91 -11.49 1.02
N ALA A 95 -4.00 -12.26 2.11
CA ALA A 95 -3.89 -11.69 3.44
C ALA A 95 -2.56 -10.94 3.63
N TRP A 96 -1.52 -11.35 2.89
CA TRP A 96 -0.18 -10.79 2.98
C TRP A 96 0.19 -9.85 1.85
N SER A 97 -0.76 -9.51 0.97
CA SER A 97 -0.47 -8.63 -0.16
C SER A 97 -1.52 -7.54 -0.32
N GLY A 98 -1.08 -6.39 -0.80
CA GLY A 98 -1.96 -5.27 -1.09
C GLY A 98 -1.65 -4.68 -2.45
N HIS A 99 -2.67 -4.12 -3.09
CA HIS A 99 -2.57 -3.64 -4.46
C HIS A 99 -3.33 -2.33 -4.60
N PHE A 100 -2.73 -1.42 -5.37
CA PHE A 100 -3.32 -0.10 -5.58
C PHE A 100 -3.66 0.03 -7.05
N TYR A 101 -4.94 0.12 -7.33
CA TYR A 101 -5.47 0.22 -8.69
C TYR A 101 -5.89 1.65 -8.96
N LYS A 102 -5.62 2.11 -10.15
CA LYS A 102 -6.06 3.44 -10.55
C LYS A 102 -7.58 3.47 -10.63
N ASP A 103 -8.14 4.46 -9.98
CA ASP A 103 -9.59 4.63 -9.92
C ASP A 103 -10.12 5.26 -11.20
#